data_a220daf2b1c7254b93a2d6e41fa675e4
#
_entry.id   a220daf2b1c7254b93a2d6e41fa675e4
#
_cell.length_a   1.000
_cell.length_b   1.000
_cell.length_c   1.000
_cell.angle_alpha   90.00
_cell.angle_beta   90.00
_cell.angle_gamma   90.00
#
_symmetry.space_group_name_H-M   'P 1'
#
loop_
_entity.id
_entity.type
_entity.pdbx_description
1 polymer ?
#
loop_
_entity_poly.entity_id
_entity_poly.type
_entity_poly.pdbx_seq_one_letter_code
_entity_poly.pdbx_strand_id
1 'polypeptide(L)'
;MPKIVDHEKQRKMIAEATWRVIMRDGLEKATVRNIAKETGISVGSLRHYFASQSELLAFSMQLVSERVKERMSALPVSGPPLEVVKRFLCELLPLTDETRKEMEVWLAFTQKALWDKELQPLSKQVYEELRSGIRSLLEALIRLGAVNPNVPIEMETERLYALIDGLAMHGIMQPHQLSSQEIEAVIDYHLRSIFYEA
;
A
#
# COMPACT_ATOMS: atom_id res chain seq x y z
N MET A 1 30.86 5.07 26.11
CA MET A 1 29.88 6.00 25.56
C MET A 1 28.57 5.26 25.35
N PRO A 2 27.43 5.73 25.89
CA PRO A 2 26.15 5.11 25.58
C PRO A 2 25.87 5.27 24.07
N LYS A 3 25.60 4.15 23.40
CA LYS A 3 25.18 4.16 22.00
C LYS A 3 23.83 4.89 21.95
N ILE A 4 23.79 6.09 21.35
CA ILE A 4 22.52 6.76 21.06
C ILE A 4 21.80 5.82 20.07
N VAL A 5 20.83 5.09 20.58
CA VAL A 5 19.98 4.24 19.74
C VAL A 5 19.07 5.19 19.00
N ASP A 6 19.21 5.24 17.67
CA ASP A 6 18.28 5.97 16.82
C ASP A 6 16.90 5.28 16.95
N HIS A 7 16.02 5.90 17.72
CA HIS A 7 14.72 5.34 18.09
C HIS A 7 13.86 5.07 16.86
N GLU A 8 13.90 5.94 15.87
CA GLU A 8 13.14 5.76 14.62
C GLU A 8 13.68 4.62 13.78
N LYS A 9 15.00 4.54 13.62
CA LYS A 9 15.66 3.42 12.94
C LYS A 9 15.32 2.09 13.58
N GLN A 10 15.26 2.06 14.92
CA GLN A 10 14.87 0.84 15.64
C GLN A 10 13.40 0.48 15.41
N ARG A 11 12.49 1.47 15.38
CA ARG A 11 11.07 1.23 15.05
C ARG A 11 10.91 0.66 13.64
N LYS A 12 11.60 1.22 12.64
CA LYS A 12 11.58 0.72 11.25
C LYS A 12 12.10 -0.72 11.17
N MET A 13 13.20 -1.04 11.84
CA MET A 13 13.74 -2.42 11.91
C MET A 13 12.74 -3.41 12.52
N ILE A 14 12.04 -3.01 13.59
CA ILE A 14 11.01 -3.85 14.23
C ILE A 14 9.81 -4.04 13.29
N ALA A 15 9.36 -2.98 12.59
CA ALA A 15 8.29 -3.07 11.62
C ALA A 15 8.63 -4.00 10.45
N GLU A 16 9.84 -3.94 9.92
CA GLU A 16 10.30 -4.86 8.87
C GLU A 16 10.39 -6.32 9.35
N ALA A 17 10.78 -6.53 10.60
CA ALA A 17 10.73 -7.86 11.22
C ALA A 17 9.27 -8.35 11.36
N THR A 18 8.34 -7.44 11.67
CA THR A 18 6.91 -7.76 11.70
C THR A 18 6.41 -8.19 10.33
N TRP A 19 6.80 -7.50 9.26
CA TRP A 19 6.48 -7.90 7.89
C TRP A 19 6.96 -9.32 7.58
N ARG A 20 8.23 -9.63 7.92
CA ARG A 20 8.76 -11.00 7.74
C ARG A 20 7.94 -12.06 8.46
N VAL A 21 7.51 -11.78 9.71
CA VAL A 21 6.67 -12.71 10.48
C VAL A 21 5.28 -12.84 9.85
N ILE A 22 4.66 -11.75 9.42
CA ILE A 22 3.34 -11.78 8.75
C ILE A 22 3.40 -12.64 7.49
N MET A 23 4.38 -12.40 6.63
CA MET A 23 4.53 -13.12 5.36
C MET A 23 4.84 -14.61 5.54
N ARG A 24 5.66 -14.96 6.53
CA ARG A 24 6.07 -16.34 6.76
C ARG A 24 5.04 -17.15 7.54
N ASP A 25 4.46 -16.56 8.57
CA ASP A 25 3.71 -17.27 9.61
C ASP A 25 2.24 -16.79 9.74
N GLY A 26 1.88 -15.73 9.03
CA GLY A 26 0.56 -15.08 9.09
C GLY A 26 0.42 -14.05 10.23
N LEU A 27 -0.65 -13.24 10.13
CA LEU A 27 -0.93 -12.14 11.07
C LEU A 27 -1.07 -12.62 12.53
N GLU A 28 -1.68 -13.77 12.77
CA GLU A 28 -1.88 -14.35 14.11
C GLU A 28 -0.56 -14.64 14.83
N LYS A 29 0.52 -14.84 14.08
CA LYS A 29 1.87 -15.07 14.62
C LYS A 29 2.68 -13.78 14.80
N ALA A 30 2.21 -12.64 14.30
CA ALA A 30 2.85 -11.33 14.47
C ALA A 30 2.65 -10.78 15.90
N THR A 31 2.93 -11.61 16.90
CA THR A 31 2.84 -11.25 18.31
C THR A 31 4.11 -10.54 18.78
N VAL A 32 4.01 -9.69 19.82
CA VAL A 32 5.16 -9.02 20.45
C VAL A 32 6.27 -10.01 20.79
N ARG A 33 5.92 -11.22 21.27
CA ARG A 33 6.90 -12.27 21.63
C ARG A 33 7.63 -12.81 20.40
N ASN A 34 6.93 -13.12 19.32
CA ASN A 34 7.54 -13.66 18.11
C ASN A 34 8.39 -12.62 17.41
N ILE A 35 7.95 -11.35 17.38
CA ILE A 35 8.71 -10.25 16.79
C ILE A 35 9.96 -9.94 17.62
N ALA A 36 9.89 -9.99 18.96
CA ALA A 36 11.07 -9.88 19.81
C ALA A 36 12.10 -10.98 19.51
N LYS A 37 11.63 -12.23 19.30
CA LYS A 37 12.50 -13.33 18.87
C LYS A 37 13.11 -13.10 17.48
N GLU A 38 12.32 -12.62 16.52
CA GLU A 38 12.77 -12.33 15.15
C GLU A 38 13.83 -11.21 15.11
N THR A 39 13.69 -10.21 15.97
CA THR A 39 14.61 -9.05 16.04
C THR A 39 15.80 -9.27 16.95
N GLY A 40 15.79 -10.32 17.78
CA GLY A 40 16.84 -10.59 18.78
C GLY A 40 16.82 -9.64 19.98
N ILE A 41 15.76 -8.85 20.18
CA ILE A 41 15.61 -7.96 21.34
C ILE A 41 14.70 -8.60 22.40
N SER A 42 14.81 -8.13 23.66
CA SER A 42 13.90 -8.62 24.70
C SER A 42 12.46 -8.13 24.49
N VAL A 43 11.47 -8.89 24.97
CA VAL A 43 10.06 -8.48 24.98
C VAL A 43 9.87 -7.14 25.70
N GLY A 44 10.59 -6.92 26.82
CA GLY A 44 10.58 -5.65 27.54
C GLY A 44 11.10 -4.49 26.69
N SER A 45 12.21 -4.71 25.98
CA SER A 45 12.76 -3.72 25.06
C SER A 45 11.81 -3.40 23.91
N LEU A 46 11.17 -4.41 23.31
CA LEU A 46 10.21 -4.20 22.24
C LEU A 46 9.01 -3.35 22.70
N ARG A 47 8.52 -3.59 23.93
CA ARG A 47 7.40 -2.83 24.52
C ARG A 47 7.72 -1.35 24.76
N HIS A 48 8.98 -0.95 24.80
CA HIS A 48 9.37 0.47 24.82
C HIS A 48 9.16 1.16 23.47
N TYR A 49 9.13 0.39 22.38
CA TYR A 49 8.89 0.91 21.03
C TYR A 49 7.43 0.81 20.61
N PHE A 50 6.74 -0.26 21.02
CA PHE A 50 5.36 -0.57 20.66
C PHE A 50 4.65 -1.23 21.84
N ALA A 51 3.64 -0.55 22.38
CA ALA A 51 2.90 -1.01 23.55
C ALA A 51 1.96 -2.19 23.21
N SER A 52 1.45 -2.24 21.96
CA SER A 52 0.50 -3.26 21.50
C SER A 52 0.87 -3.78 20.10
N GLN A 53 0.26 -4.92 19.72
CA GLN A 53 0.32 -5.44 18.36
C GLN A 53 -0.35 -4.48 17.38
N SER A 54 -1.44 -3.82 17.79
CA SER A 54 -2.16 -2.85 16.97
C SER A 54 -1.30 -1.63 16.66
N GLU A 55 -0.59 -1.08 17.65
CA GLU A 55 0.35 0.02 17.42
C GLU A 55 1.47 -0.37 16.44
N LEU A 56 2.01 -1.58 16.58
CA LEU A 56 3.04 -2.10 15.67
C LEU A 56 2.52 -2.27 14.25
N LEU A 57 1.30 -2.80 14.10
CA LEU A 57 0.68 -2.96 12.79
C LEU A 57 0.32 -1.61 12.15
N ALA A 58 -0.16 -0.65 12.97
CA ALA A 58 -0.40 0.73 12.50
C ALA A 58 0.89 1.37 11.97
N PHE A 59 1.99 1.28 12.71
CA PHE A 59 3.29 1.79 12.27
C PHE A 59 3.80 1.06 11.02
N SER A 60 3.57 -0.26 10.93
CA SER A 60 3.91 -1.04 9.74
C SER A 60 3.16 -0.55 8.50
N MET A 61 1.87 -0.21 8.63
CA MET A 61 1.06 0.35 7.55
C MET A 61 1.50 1.78 7.17
N GLN A 62 1.83 2.61 8.18
CA GLN A 62 2.38 3.94 7.92
C GLN A 62 3.68 3.87 7.11
N LEU A 63 4.56 2.91 7.42
CA LEU A 63 5.80 2.69 6.68
C LEU A 63 5.53 2.25 5.23
N VAL A 64 4.49 1.43 4.98
CA VAL A 64 4.04 1.13 3.60
C VAL A 64 3.64 2.41 2.88
N SER A 65 2.78 3.23 3.50
CA SER A 65 2.31 4.49 2.91
C SER A 65 3.46 5.46 2.60
N GLU A 66 4.45 5.56 3.50
CA GLU A 66 5.66 6.37 3.29
C GLU A 66 6.45 5.90 2.07
N ARG A 67 6.73 4.60 1.97
CA ARG A 67 7.48 4.01 0.84
C ARG A 67 6.78 4.20 -0.50
N VAL A 68 5.47 3.99 -0.53
CA VAL A 68 4.67 4.25 -1.74
C VAL A 68 4.76 5.72 -2.15
N LYS A 69 4.60 6.66 -1.20
CA LYS A 69 4.73 8.10 -1.46
C LYS A 69 6.13 8.48 -1.96
N GLU A 70 7.18 7.92 -1.37
CA GLU A 70 8.57 8.14 -1.80
C GLU A 70 8.79 7.66 -3.24
N ARG A 71 8.35 6.44 -3.58
CA ARG A 71 8.47 5.91 -4.95
C ARG A 71 7.65 6.73 -5.94
N MET A 72 6.39 7.06 -5.61
CA MET A 72 5.55 7.91 -6.47
C MET A 72 6.18 9.29 -6.73
N SER A 73 6.80 9.91 -5.71
CA SER A 73 7.46 11.21 -5.86
C SER A 73 8.70 11.17 -6.75
N ALA A 74 9.33 10.02 -6.87
CA ALA A 74 10.51 9.79 -7.72
C ALA A 74 10.15 9.42 -9.17
N LEU A 75 8.88 9.12 -9.46
CA LEU A 75 8.45 8.73 -10.81
C LEU A 75 8.54 9.92 -11.77
N PRO A 76 9.04 9.68 -13.01
CA PRO A 76 9.03 10.72 -14.04
C PRO A 76 7.59 11.03 -14.47
N VAL A 77 7.24 12.31 -14.48
CA VAL A 77 5.93 12.82 -14.96
C VAL A 77 5.94 13.17 -16.44
N SER A 78 7.01 12.85 -17.16
CA SER A 78 7.18 13.07 -18.60
C SER A 78 6.68 11.87 -19.41
N GLY A 79 6.20 12.16 -20.63
CA GLY A 79 5.69 11.17 -21.58
C GLY A 79 4.18 11.24 -21.81
N PRO A 80 3.59 10.29 -22.56
CA PRO A 80 2.17 10.21 -22.79
C PRO A 80 1.39 10.11 -21.47
N PRO A 81 0.29 10.88 -21.28
CA PRO A 81 -0.46 10.89 -20.02
C PRO A 81 -0.90 9.51 -19.55
N LEU A 82 -1.33 8.63 -20.46
CA LEU A 82 -1.73 7.26 -20.15
C LEU A 82 -0.58 6.48 -19.49
N GLU A 83 0.63 6.55 -20.05
CA GLU A 83 1.82 5.84 -19.51
C GLU A 83 2.26 6.42 -18.17
N VAL A 84 2.13 7.74 -17.98
CA VAL A 84 2.42 8.38 -16.68
C VAL A 84 1.48 7.83 -15.62
N VAL A 85 0.17 7.87 -15.89
CA VAL A 85 -0.84 7.38 -14.94
C VAL A 85 -0.68 5.90 -14.64
N LYS A 86 -0.44 5.08 -15.67
CA LYS A 86 -0.19 3.65 -15.50
C LYS A 86 0.96 3.39 -14.53
N ARG A 87 2.09 4.11 -14.67
CA ARG A 87 3.23 3.99 -13.75
C ARG A 87 2.84 4.28 -12.30
N PHE A 88 2.05 5.34 -12.06
CA PHE A 88 1.58 5.69 -10.71
C PHE A 88 0.69 4.60 -10.11
N LEU A 89 -0.25 4.06 -10.89
CA LEU A 89 -1.16 3.01 -10.42
C LEU A 89 -0.44 1.69 -10.16
N CYS A 90 0.59 1.37 -10.95
CA CYS A 90 1.41 0.18 -10.78
C CYS A 90 2.17 0.16 -9.44
N GLU A 91 2.50 1.33 -8.86
CA GLU A 91 3.10 1.40 -7.52
C GLU A 91 2.18 0.92 -6.38
N LEU A 92 0.89 0.84 -6.64
CA LEU A 92 -0.14 0.36 -5.70
C LEU A 92 -0.45 -1.13 -5.86
N LEU A 93 0.31 -1.87 -6.70
CA LEU A 93 -0.02 -3.23 -7.09
C LEU A 93 1.15 -4.19 -6.81
N PRO A 94 0.89 -5.48 -6.54
CA PRO A 94 1.92 -6.46 -6.16
C PRO A 94 2.72 -6.97 -7.38
N LEU A 95 3.36 -6.05 -8.13
CA LEU A 95 4.05 -6.35 -9.38
C LEU A 95 5.50 -6.78 -9.18
N THR A 96 6.12 -6.40 -8.06
CA THR A 96 7.49 -6.75 -7.67
C THR A 96 7.48 -7.44 -6.30
N ASP A 97 8.59 -8.06 -5.93
CA ASP A 97 8.73 -8.66 -4.60
C ASP A 97 8.59 -7.63 -3.47
N GLU A 98 9.00 -6.38 -3.70
CA GLU A 98 8.88 -5.30 -2.72
C GLU A 98 7.42 -4.86 -2.56
N THR A 99 6.76 -4.50 -3.66
CA THR A 99 5.35 -4.06 -3.63
C THR A 99 4.42 -5.18 -3.19
N ARG A 100 4.74 -6.45 -3.50
CA ARG A 100 4.01 -7.61 -2.99
C ARG A 100 4.04 -7.67 -1.47
N LYS A 101 5.22 -7.54 -0.85
CA LYS A 101 5.36 -7.52 0.62
C LYS A 101 4.56 -6.40 1.26
N GLU A 102 4.56 -5.23 0.66
CA GLU A 102 3.78 -4.08 1.13
C GLU A 102 2.28 -4.34 1.05
N MET A 103 1.81 -4.95 -0.04
CA MET A 103 0.39 -5.31 -0.19
C MET A 103 -0.04 -6.43 0.77
N GLU A 104 0.84 -7.37 1.12
CA GLU A 104 0.56 -8.36 2.16
C GLU A 104 0.39 -7.72 3.54
N VAL A 105 1.20 -6.71 3.87
CA VAL A 105 1.06 -5.91 5.10
C VAL A 105 -0.25 -5.11 5.08
N TRP A 106 -0.57 -4.47 3.95
CA TRP A 106 -1.84 -3.77 3.75
C TRP A 106 -3.05 -4.70 3.97
N LEU A 107 -3.03 -5.89 3.39
CA LEU A 107 -4.10 -6.88 3.55
C LEU A 107 -4.25 -7.32 5.01
N ALA A 108 -3.14 -7.60 5.69
CA ALA A 108 -3.13 -7.98 7.11
C ALA A 108 -3.66 -6.83 7.99
N PHE A 109 -3.26 -5.58 7.71
CA PHE A 109 -3.75 -4.38 8.40
C PHE A 109 -5.26 -4.18 8.17
N THR A 110 -5.73 -4.24 6.93
CA THR A 110 -7.13 -4.05 6.56
C THR A 110 -8.03 -5.10 7.21
N GLN A 111 -7.62 -6.37 7.19
CA GLN A 111 -8.32 -7.45 7.87
C GLN A 111 -8.45 -7.18 9.39
N LYS A 112 -7.36 -6.78 10.03
CA LYS A 112 -7.36 -6.50 11.47
C LYS A 112 -8.20 -5.27 11.81
N ALA A 113 -8.15 -4.22 11.01
CA ALA A 113 -8.87 -2.96 11.21
C ALA A 113 -10.40 -3.12 11.19
N LEU A 114 -10.94 -4.19 10.56
CA LEU A 114 -12.37 -4.50 10.59
C LEU A 114 -12.93 -4.65 12.03
N TRP A 115 -12.11 -5.18 12.94
CA TRP A 115 -12.54 -5.54 14.30
C TRP A 115 -11.78 -4.76 15.38
N ASP A 116 -10.66 -4.13 15.05
CA ASP A 116 -9.80 -3.42 15.99
C ASP A 116 -10.04 -1.91 15.92
N LYS A 117 -10.72 -1.38 16.95
CA LYS A 117 -11.06 0.05 17.02
C LYS A 117 -9.84 0.98 17.07
N GLU A 118 -8.68 0.49 17.53
CA GLU A 118 -7.44 1.29 17.56
C GLU A 118 -6.90 1.53 16.14
N LEU A 119 -7.19 0.63 15.19
CA LEU A 119 -6.73 0.72 13.81
C LEU A 119 -7.71 1.48 12.88
N GLN A 120 -8.98 1.59 13.25
CA GLN A 120 -10.01 2.20 12.40
C GLN A 120 -9.69 3.65 11.96
N PRO A 121 -9.16 4.55 12.82
CA PRO A 121 -8.81 5.90 12.38
C PRO A 121 -7.76 5.91 11.27
N LEU A 122 -6.71 5.09 11.39
CA LEU A 122 -5.67 4.97 10.36
C LEU A 122 -6.23 4.32 9.09
N SER A 123 -7.08 3.29 9.22
CA SER A 123 -7.74 2.66 8.06
C SER A 123 -8.56 3.67 7.27
N LYS A 124 -9.32 4.52 7.96
CA LYS A 124 -10.08 5.61 7.32
C LYS A 124 -9.15 6.61 6.64
N GLN A 125 -8.08 7.01 7.30
CA GLN A 125 -7.08 7.93 6.74
C GLN A 125 -6.46 7.38 5.47
N VAL A 126 -6.00 6.13 5.47
CA VAL A 126 -5.40 5.46 4.30
C VAL A 126 -6.39 5.41 3.13
N TYR A 127 -7.65 5.07 3.41
CA TYR A 127 -8.71 5.09 2.41
C TYR A 127 -8.91 6.48 1.80
N GLU A 128 -9.04 7.52 2.62
CA GLU A 128 -9.27 8.89 2.18
C GLU A 128 -8.08 9.45 1.38
N GLU A 129 -6.85 9.15 1.81
CA GLU A 129 -5.64 9.58 1.10
C GLU A 129 -5.54 8.97 -0.29
N LEU A 130 -5.75 7.67 -0.42
CA LEU A 130 -5.70 6.98 -1.71
C LEU A 130 -6.85 7.44 -2.63
N ARG A 131 -8.06 7.54 -2.09
CA ARG A 131 -9.23 8.05 -2.83
C ARG A 131 -8.99 9.45 -3.37
N SER A 132 -8.47 10.35 -2.53
CA SER A 132 -8.13 11.72 -2.93
C SER A 132 -7.02 11.76 -3.97
N GLY A 133 -6.01 10.90 -3.86
CA GLY A 133 -4.94 10.76 -4.85
C GLY A 133 -5.47 10.34 -6.22
N ILE A 134 -6.32 9.31 -6.28
CA ILE A 134 -6.94 8.83 -7.51
C ILE A 134 -7.82 9.93 -8.14
N ARG A 135 -8.64 10.61 -7.32
CA ARG A 135 -9.46 11.73 -7.78
C ARG A 135 -8.60 12.84 -8.40
N SER A 136 -7.56 13.27 -7.70
CA SER A 136 -6.66 14.33 -8.18
C SER A 136 -5.98 13.95 -9.48
N LEU A 137 -5.65 12.67 -9.66
CA LEU A 137 -5.10 12.13 -10.90
C LEU A 137 -6.09 12.25 -12.05
N LEU A 138 -7.35 11.83 -11.87
CA LEU A 138 -8.42 11.94 -12.86
C LEU A 138 -8.70 13.41 -13.22
N GLU A 139 -8.76 14.31 -12.23
CA GLU A 139 -8.92 15.75 -12.46
C GLU A 139 -7.76 16.32 -13.29
N ALA A 140 -6.53 15.88 -13.04
CA ALA A 140 -5.37 16.30 -13.84
C ALA A 140 -5.48 15.82 -15.29
N LEU A 141 -5.94 14.59 -15.53
CA LEU A 141 -6.17 14.06 -16.88
C LEU A 141 -7.26 14.81 -17.66
N ILE A 142 -8.34 15.19 -16.97
CA ILE A 142 -9.40 16.03 -17.57
C ILE A 142 -8.83 17.40 -17.95
N ARG A 143 -8.06 18.05 -17.06
CA ARG A 143 -7.42 19.35 -17.36
C ARG A 143 -6.45 19.29 -18.53
N LEU A 144 -5.78 18.14 -18.72
CA LEU A 144 -4.89 17.91 -19.86
C LEU A 144 -5.62 17.56 -21.15
N GLY A 145 -6.95 17.42 -21.13
CA GLY A 145 -7.75 16.98 -22.27
C GLY A 145 -7.50 15.54 -22.69
N ALA A 146 -6.89 14.71 -21.82
CA ALA A 146 -6.59 13.31 -22.09
C ALA A 146 -7.79 12.38 -21.87
N VAL A 147 -8.76 12.81 -21.07
CA VAL A 147 -9.96 12.06 -20.69
C VAL A 147 -11.20 12.93 -20.93
N ASN A 148 -12.32 12.30 -21.28
CA ASN A 148 -13.58 12.99 -21.52
C ASN A 148 -13.98 13.85 -20.29
N PRO A 149 -14.22 15.17 -20.45
CA PRO A 149 -14.61 16.07 -19.36
C PRO A 149 -15.96 15.71 -18.73
N ASN A 150 -16.79 14.92 -19.42
CA ASN A 150 -18.09 14.46 -18.92
C ASN A 150 -17.99 13.14 -18.13
N VAL A 151 -16.78 12.60 -17.91
CA VAL A 151 -16.59 11.43 -17.04
C VAL A 151 -17.12 11.75 -15.64
N PRO A 152 -18.02 10.93 -15.07
CA PRO A 152 -18.52 11.11 -13.71
C PRO A 152 -17.43 10.84 -12.70
N ILE A 153 -16.64 11.86 -12.36
CA ILE A 153 -15.37 11.76 -11.65
C ILE A 153 -15.47 11.00 -10.31
N GLU A 154 -16.55 11.20 -9.56
CA GLU A 154 -16.76 10.50 -8.30
C GLU A 154 -16.92 9.00 -8.54
N MET A 155 -17.72 8.62 -9.52
CA MET A 155 -17.97 7.23 -9.87
C MET A 155 -16.71 6.55 -10.42
N GLU A 156 -15.96 7.28 -11.24
CA GLU A 156 -14.71 6.79 -11.83
C GLU A 156 -13.62 6.63 -10.77
N THR A 157 -13.58 7.53 -9.79
CA THR A 157 -12.68 7.42 -8.63
C THR A 157 -12.96 6.13 -7.87
N GLU A 158 -14.22 5.85 -7.54
CA GLU A 158 -14.60 4.62 -6.83
C GLU A 158 -14.33 3.37 -7.68
N ARG A 159 -14.62 3.42 -9.00
CA ARG A 159 -14.37 2.31 -9.92
C ARG A 159 -12.88 1.96 -9.99
N LEU A 160 -12.03 2.97 -10.14
CA LEU A 160 -10.58 2.77 -10.22
C LEU A 160 -10.01 2.30 -8.88
N TYR A 161 -10.49 2.85 -7.77
CA TYR A 161 -10.09 2.40 -6.45
C TYR A 161 -10.44 0.93 -6.22
N ALA A 162 -11.70 0.55 -6.48
CA ALA A 162 -12.15 -0.84 -6.33
C ALA A 162 -11.38 -1.81 -7.25
N LEU A 163 -11.00 -1.35 -8.46
CA LEU A 163 -10.17 -2.13 -9.37
C LEU A 163 -8.77 -2.37 -8.79
N ILE A 164 -8.12 -1.33 -8.24
CA ILE A 164 -6.79 -1.44 -7.61
C ILE A 164 -6.85 -2.41 -6.43
N ASP A 165 -7.80 -2.26 -5.52
CA ASP A 165 -7.96 -3.14 -4.35
C ASP A 165 -8.22 -4.59 -4.79
N GLY A 166 -9.07 -4.80 -5.79
CA GLY A 166 -9.37 -6.12 -6.34
C GLY A 166 -8.14 -6.78 -6.96
N LEU A 167 -7.39 -6.06 -7.77
CA LEU A 167 -6.16 -6.55 -8.40
C LEU A 167 -5.06 -6.82 -7.36
N ALA A 168 -4.90 -5.95 -6.36
CA ALA A 168 -3.95 -6.16 -5.27
C ALA A 168 -4.28 -7.44 -4.50
N MET A 169 -5.55 -7.61 -4.11
CA MET A 169 -6.00 -8.79 -3.38
C MET A 169 -5.84 -10.07 -4.21
N HIS A 170 -6.28 -10.07 -5.47
CA HIS A 170 -6.17 -11.24 -6.34
C HIS A 170 -4.72 -11.59 -6.64
N GLY A 171 -3.87 -10.60 -6.91
CA GLY A 171 -2.45 -10.81 -7.17
C GLY A 171 -1.70 -11.41 -5.97
N ILE A 172 -2.14 -11.12 -4.73
CA ILE A 172 -1.58 -11.73 -3.51
C ILE A 172 -2.14 -13.14 -3.32
N MET A 173 -3.47 -13.30 -3.38
CA MET A 173 -4.14 -14.55 -3.01
C MET A 173 -4.02 -15.63 -4.10
N GLN A 174 -3.92 -15.25 -5.37
CA GLN A 174 -3.91 -16.16 -6.51
C GLN A 174 -2.77 -15.86 -7.52
N PRO A 175 -1.50 -15.82 -7.07
CA PRO A 175 -0.38 -15.36 -7.90
C PRO A 175 -0.13 -16.24 -9.14
N HIS A 176 -0.64 -17.49 -9.14
CA HIS A 176 -0.54 -18.39 -10.28
C HIS A 176 -1.68 -18.21 -11.29
N GLN A 177 -2.76 -17.51 -10.92
CA GLN A 177 -3.92 -17.26 -11.76
C GLN A 177 -3.92 -15.84 -12.34
N LEU A 178 -3.23 -14.91 -11.68
CA LEU A 178 -3.13 -13.52 -12.10
C LEU A 178 -1.67 -13.05 -11.96
N SER A 179 -0.95 -13.11 -13.07
CA SER A 179 0.45 -12.66 -13.15
C SER A 179 0.56 -11.12 -13.10
N SER A 180 1.75 -10.62 -12.80
CA SER A 180 2.03 -9.17 -12.85
C SER A 180 1.72 -8.56 -14.23
N GLN A 181 1.99 -9.29 -15.31
CA GLN A 181 1.68 -8.84 -16.67
C GLN A 181 0.16 -8.73 -16.91
N GLU A 182 -0.62 -9.68 -16.42
CA GLU A 182 -2.09 -9.63 -16.52
C GLU A 182 -2.67 -8.50 -15.67
N ILE A 183 -2.13 -8.25 -14.48
CA ILE A 183 -2.51 -7.09 -13.65
C ILE A 183 -2.28 -5.78 -14.41
N GLU A 184 -1.10 -5.61 -14.99
CA GLU A 184 -0.78 -4.42 -15.80
C GLU A 184 -1.69 -4.30 -17.03
N ALA A 185 -2.02 -5.42 -17.69
CA ALA A 185 -2.92 -5.42 -18.84
C ALA A 185 -4.34 -4.99 -18.46
N VAL A 186 -4.84 -5.40 -17.29
CA VAL A 186 -6.16 -4.97 -16.79
C VAL A 186 -6.18 -3.47 -16.50
N ILE A 187 -5.13 -2.92 -15.89
CA ILE A 187 -5.00 -1.47 -15.68
C ILE A 187 -4.96 -0.73 -17.01
N ASP A 188 -4.16 -1.19 -17.97
CA ASP A 188 -4.06 -0.59 -19.31
C ASP A 188 -5.42 -0.61 -20.02
N TYR A 189 -6.13 -1.74 -20.00
CA TYR A 189 -7.46 -1.88 -20.57
C TYR A 189 -8.47 -0.89 -19.96
N HIS A 190 -8.47 -0.78 -18.62
CA HIS A 190 -9.33 0.17 -17.93
C HIS A 190 -9.01 1.61 -18.31
N LEU A 191 -7.73 2.01 -18.27
CA LEU A 191 -7.31 3.35 -18.62
C LEU A 191 -7.72 3.71 -20.07
N ARG A 192 -7.48 2.82 -21.05
CA ARG A 192 -7.91 3.03 -22.44
C ARG A 192 -9.41 3.25 -22.57
N SER A 193 -10.22 2.67 -21.68
CA SER A 193 -11.69 2.86 -21.72
C SER A 193 -12.15 4.27 -21.35
N ILE A 194 -11.31 5.07 -20.70
CA ILE A 194 -11.63 6.44 -20.26
C ILE A 194 -10.82 7.52 -21.01
N PHE A 195 -9.69 7.14 -21.63
CA PHE A 195 -8.91 8.05 -22.47
C PHE A 195 -9.57 8.25 -23.81
N TYR A 196 -9.38 9.44 -24.41
CA TYR A 196 -9.72 9.64 -25.81
C TYR A 196 -8.82 8.75 -26.68
N GLU A 197 -9.43 8.04 -27.63
CA GLU A 197 -8.68 7.47 -28.73
C GLU A 197 -8.09 8.64 -29.55
N ALA A 198 -6.76 8.66 -29.69
CA ALA A 198 -6.05 9.64 -30.49
C ALA A 198 -6.19 9.33 -31.97
#